data_3f62c3b7f0ce731b0dfa7900ea9c141f
#
_entry.id   3f62c3b7f0ce731b0dfa7900ea9c141f
#
_cell.length_a   1.000
_cell.length_b   1.000
_cell.length_c   1.000
_cell.angle_alpha   90.00
_cell.angle_beta   90.00
_cell.angle_gamma   90.00
#
_symmetry.space_group_name_H-M   'P 1'
#
loop_
_entity.id
_entity.type
_entity.pdbx_description
1 polymer ?
#
loop_
_entity_poly.entity_id
_entity_poly.type
_entity_poly.pdbx_seq_one_letter_code
_entity_poly.pdbx_strand_id
1 'polypeptide(L)'
;MALITCEHVCLGYDGQTVLRDVNFTASRGDLLCVVGENGSGKSTLIKGLLGLKAPEQGSITLGDGLVRNEIGYLPQQTQLQRDFPANVAEVVRSGCINQMHGRPFYSRADRARARENMERMGIEDLAHHSYQALSGGQQQRVLLARALCATRKLLLLDEPVTGLDPVATGELYNLIKLVNLCNDITVIMVTHDIDAALRYATHVLHLGHQQLFFGTAAEYKQSDAARRFLGGRKL
;
A
#
# COMPACT_ATOMS: atom_id res chain seq x y z
N MET A 1 15.53 11.35 -2.17
CA MET A 1 16.07 10.75 -0.91
C MET A 1 15.35 9.43 -0.63
N ALA A 2 16.09 8.42 -0.12
CA ALA A 2 15.50 7.15 0.26
C ALA A 2 14.54 7.32 1.46
N LEU A 3 13.32 6.79 1.35
CA LEU A 3 12.34 6.72 2.43
C LEU A 3 12.37 5.40 3.17
N ILE A 4 12.63 4.31 2.43
CA ILE A 4 12.84 2.97 2.98
C ILE A 4 14.03 2.35 2.29
N THR A 5 14.91 1.73 3.08
CA THR A 5 16.02 0.90 2.58
C THR A 5 15.96 -0.45 3.30
N CYS A 6 15.91 -1.52 2.51
CA CYS A 6 16.02 -2.90 2.98
C CYS A 6 17.36 -3.46 2.54
N GLU A 7 18.15 -3.96 3.50
CA GLU A 7 19.48 -4.54 3.26
C GLU A 7 19.55 -5.94 3.86
N HIS A 8 19.72 -6.94 3.01
CA HIS A 8 19.85 -8.36 3.37
C HIS A 8 18.72 -8.86 4.28
N VAL A 9 17.49 -8.37 4.06
CA VAL A 9 16.35 -8.64 4.94
C VAL A 9 15.88 -10.06 4.82
N CYS A 10 15.90 -10.78 5.96
CA CYS A 10 15.26 -12.09 6.12
C CYS A 10 14.11 -11.97 7.12
N LEU A 11 12.94 -12.50 6.74
CA LEU A 11 11.74 -12.51 7.56
C LEU A 11 11.15 -13.93 7.63
N GLY A 12 10.73 -14.37 8.80
CA GLY A 12 10.18 -15.71 8.99
C GLY A 12 9.25 -15.79 10.21
N TYR A 13 8.68 -16.97 10.46
CA TYR A 13 7.82 -17.28 11.61
C TYR A 13 8.25 -18.63 12.20
N ASP A 14 8.35 -18.70 13.52
CA ASP A 14 8.61 -19.94 14.27
C ASP A 14 9.82 -20.74 13.73
N GLY A 15 10.89 -20.01 13.39
CA GLY A 15 12.13 -20.62 12.85
C GLY A 15 12.07 -20.98 11.35
N GLN A 16 10.95 -20.71 10.67
CA GLN A 16 10.84 -20.90 9.23
C GLN A 16 10.97 -19.56 8.50
N THR A 17 12.06 -19.40 7.76
CA THR A 17 12.28 -18.19 6.95
C THR A 17 11.35 -18.19 5.74
N VAL A 18 10.51 -17.15 5.64
CA VAL A 18 9.56 -16.94 4.53
C VAL A 18 10.18 -16.11 3.41
N LEU A 19 10.94 -15.07 3.76
CA LEU A 19 11.69 -14.22 2.83
C LEU A 19 13.18 -14.26 3.17
N ARG A 20 13.99 -14.38 2.13
CA ARG A 20 15.47 -14.43 2.25
C ARG A 20 16.09 -13.34 1.39
N ASP A 21 17.06 -12.64 1.98
CA ASP A 21 17.98 -11.72 1.31
C ASP A 21 17.26 -10.69 0.41
N VAL A 22 16.28 -9.96 0.98
CA VAL A 22 15.55 -8.93 0.25
C VAL A 22 16.30 -7.60 0.36
N ASN A 23 16.62 -7.03 -0.81
CA ASN A 23 17.40 -5.82 -0.96
C ASN A 23 16.69 -4.85 -1.90
N PHE A 24 16.20 -3.71 -1.40
CA PHE A 24 15.61 -2.66 -2.24
C PHE A 24 15.60 -1.32 -1.53
N THR A 25 15.43 -0.27 -2.32
CA THR A 25 15.25 1.10 -1.82
C THR A 25 14.01 1.70 -2.47
N ALA A 26 13.13 2.30 -1.67
CA ALA A 26 12.05 3.13 -2.14
C ALA A 26 12.37 4.59 -1.84
N SER A 27 12.44 5.41 -2.88
CA SER A 27 12.73 6.84 -2.80
C SER A 27 11.45 7.67 -2.81
N ARG A 28 11.58 8.93 -2.43
CA ARG A 28 10.45 9.87 -2.47
C ARG A 28 9.87 9.98 -3.88
N GLY A 29 8.54 9.89 -3.98
CA GLY A 29 7.82 9.94 -5.26
C GLY A 29 7.80 8.61 -6.03
N ASP A 30 8.46 7.55 -5.55
CA ASP A 30 8.36 6.24 -6.20
C ASP A 30 6.96 5.65 -6.06
N LEU A 31 6.53 4.94 -7.11
CA LEU A 31 5.47 3.96 -7.06
C LEU A 31 6.10 2.59 -7.27
N LEU A 32 6.39 1.91 -6.14
CA LEU A 32 6.99 0.57 -6.12
C LEU A 32 5.88 -0.49 -6.09
N CYS A 33 5.83 -1.35 -7.10
CA CYS A 33 4.96 -2.52 -7.08
C CYS A 33 5.74 -3.76 -6.62
N VAL A 34 5.20 -4.41 -5.58
CA VAL A 34 5.69 -5.70 -5.08
C VAL A 34 4.83 -6.80 -5.69
N VAL A 35 5.43 -7.61 -6.56
CA VAL A 35 4.75 -8.68 -7.29
C VAL A 35 5.30 -10.06 -6.90
N GLY A 36 4.54 -11.12 -7.19
CA GLY A 36 4.94 -12.50 -6.94
C GLY A 36 3.75 -13.40 -6.69
N GLU A 37 3.96 -14.71 -6.68
CA GLU A 37 2.93 -15.70 -6.45
C GLU A 37 2.31 -15.62 -5.05
N ASN A 38 1.16 -16.27 -4.85
CA ASN A 38 0.58 -16.41 -3.52
C ASN A 38 1.54 -17.21 -2.63
N GLY A 39 1.72 -16.75 -1.39
CA GLY A 39 2.68 -17.36 -0.47
C GLY A 39 4.14 -16.90 -0.64
N SER A 40 4.50 -16.09 -1.64
CA SER A 40 5.88 -15.63 -1.88
C SER A 40 6.45 -14.68 -0.80
N GLY A 41 5.66 -14.33 0.23
CA GLY A 41 6.12 -13.51 1.35
C GLY A 41 5.77 -12.01 1.27
N LYS A 42 4.96 -11.57 0.29
CA LYS A 42 4.57 -10.15 0.10
C LYS A 42 3.96 -9.53 1.36
N SER A 43 2.97 -10.19 1.96
CA SER A 43 2.34 -9.69 3.20
C SER A 43 3.28 -9.77 4.41
N THR A 44 4.27 -10.69 4.40
CA THR A 44 5.32 -10.73 5.41
C THR A 44 6.26 -9.54 5.27
N LEU A 45 6.61 -9.15 4.03
CA LEU A 45 7.37 -7.93 3.79
C LEU A 45 6.63 -6.70 4.30
N ILE A 46 5.33 -6.55 4.00
CA ILE A 46 4.51 -5.44 4.52
C ILE A 46 4.57 -5.37 6.05
N LYS A 47 4.43 -6.51 6.74
CA LYS A 47 4.54 -6.54 8.22
C LYS A 47 5.92 -6.10 8.70
N GLY A 48 7.00 -6.45 7.98
CA GLY A 48 8.36 -5.96 8.24
C GLY A 48 8.47 -4.44 8.09
N LEU A 49 7.96 -3.89 6.98
CA LEU A 49 7.98 -2.44 6.70
C LEU A 49 7.18 -1.64 7.74
N LEU A 50 6.04 -2.17 8.19
CA LEU A 50 5.24 -1.58 9.27
C LEU A 50 5.88 -1.72 10.66
N GLY A 51 6.95 -2.54 10.79
CA GLY A 51 7.58 -2.82 12.09
C GLY A 51 6.76 -3.76 12.97
N LEU A 52 5.75 -4.43 12.41
CA LEU A 52 4.95 -5.46 13.09
C LEU A 52 5.72 -6.78 13.22
N LYS A 53 6.79 -6.91 12.44
CA LYS A 53 7.73 -8.04 12.49
C LYS A 53 9.16 -7.52 12.34
N ALA A 54 10.02 -7.91 13.28
CA ALA A 54 11.46 -7.61 13.18
C ALA A 54 12.12 -8.57 12.18
N PRO A 55 13.10 -8.10 11.38
CA PRO A 55 13.93 -8.97 10.56
C PRO A 55 14.71 -9.97 11.43
N GLU A 56 14.85 -11.22 10.96
CA GLU A 56 15.74 -12.23 11.54
C GLU A 56 17.20 -11.92 11.21
N GLN A 57 17.43 -11.35 10.00
CA GLN A 57 18.72 -10.88 9.51
C GLN A 57 18.52 -9.65 8.65
N GLY A 58 19.57 -8.84 8.51
CA GLY A 58 19.54 -7.61 7.75
C GLY A 58 18.87 -6.46 8.47
N SER A 59 18.54 -5.40 7.75
CA SER A 59 17.96 -4.21 8.32
C SER A 59 16.89 -3.58 7.43
N ILE A 60 15.88 -2.95 8.07
CA ILE A 60 14.88 -2.09 7.44
C ILE A 60 15.01 -0.70 8.05
N THR A 61 15.55 0.22 7.27
CA THR A 61 15.82 1.60 7.69
C THR A 61 14.80 2.56 7.08
N LEU A 62 14.27 3.45 7.92
CA LEU A 62 13.41 4.55 7.50
C LEU A 62 14.25 5.82 7.38
N GLY A 63 14.18 6.50 6.25
CA GLY A 63 14.90 7.74 5.96
C GLY A 63 14.00 8.97 5.86
N ASP A 64 14.59 10.12 5.55
CA ASP A 64 13.89 11.39 5.33
C ASP A 64 12.89 11.77 6.45
N GLY A 65 13.23 11.44 7.71
CA GLY A 65 12.39 11.72 8.87
C GLY A 65 11.04 10.99 8.85
N LEU A 66 10.92 9.90 8.11
CA LEU A 66 9.74 9.02 8.15
C LEU A 66 9.75 8.22 9.47
N VAL A 67 8.63 8.19 10.17
CA VAL A 67 8.43 7.35 11.35
C VAL A 67 7.29 6.36 11.08
N ARG A 68 7.33 5.19 11.72
CA ARG A 68 6.40 4.08 11.41
C ARG A 68 4.92 4.44 11.61
N ASN A 69 4.60 5.26 12.60
CA ASN A 69 3.23 5.71 12.85
C ASN A 69 2.71 6.74 11.83
N GLU A 70 3.57 7.23 10.94
CA GLU A 70 3.22 8.10 9.81
C GLU A 70 3.10 7.34 8.49
N ILE A 71 3.22 6.00 8.49
CA ILE A 71 2.96 5.18 7.31
C ILE A 71 1.45 4.99 7.17
N GLY A 72 0.89 5.42 6.04
CA GLY A 72 -0.48 5.12 5.69
C GLY A 72 -0.60 3.67 5.23
N TYR A 73 -1.48 2.89 5.82
CA TYR A 73 -1.66 1.49 5.45
C TYR A 73 -3.09 1.16 5.06
N LEU A 74 -3.23 0.59 3.88
CA LEU A 74 -4.46 -0.02 3.40
C LEU A 74 -4.26 -1.53 3.38
N PRO A 75 -4.84 -2.27 4.33
CA PRO A 75 -4.75 -3.73 4.38
C PRO A 75 -5.62 -4.38 3.32
N GLN A 76 -5.31 -5.63 2.98
CA GLN A 76 -6.20 -6.48 2.21
C GLN A 76 -7.56 -6.57 2.93
N GLN A 77 -8.63 -6.26 2.20
CA GLN A 77 -9.97 -6.15 2.78
C GLN A 77 -10.53 -7.54 3.15
N THR A 78 -10.96 -7.69 4.39
CA THR A 78 -11.68 -8.88 4.88
C THR A 78 -13.20 -8.63 4.93
N GLN A 79 -14.01 -9.69 4.94
CA GLN A 79 -15.49 -9.57 5.08
C GLN A 79 -15.88 -8.82 6.36
N LEU A 80 -15.22 -9.09 7.50
CA LEU A 80 -15.46 -8.38 8.76
C LEU A 80 -15.26 -6.87 8.68
N GLN A 81 -14.33 -6.41 7.80
CA GLN A 81 -14.12 -4.98 7.59
C GLN A 81 -15.22 -4.35 6.73
N ARG A 82 -15.86 -5.12 5.86
CA ARG A 82 -16.99 -4.65 5.03
C ARG A 82 -18.22 -4.36 5.86
N ASP A 83 -18.42 -5.10 6.95
CA ASP A 83 -19.60 -5.02 7.81
C ASP A 83 -19.42 -4.08 9.01
N PHE A 84 -18.43 -3.18 8.97
CA PHE A 84 -18.14 -2.27 10.08
C PHE A 84 -19.26 -1.23 10.26
N PRO A 85 -19.92 -1.13 11.41
CA PRO A 85 -21.08 -0.29 11.65
C PRO A 85 -20.70 1.18 11.94
N ALA A 86 -20.16 1.88 10.93
CA ALA A 86 -19.79 3.28 11.05
C ALA A 86 -20.16 4.05 9.78
N ASN A 87 -20.26 5.37 9.86
CA ASN A 87 -20.38 6.19 8.67
C ASN A 87 -19.01 6.45 8.02
N VAL A 88 -19.03 6.86 6.75
CA VAL A 88 -17.81 7.11 5.95
C VAL A 88 -16.87 8.09 6.65
N ALA A 89 -17.39 9.22 7.16
CA ALA A 89 -16.57 10.24 7.82
C ALA A 89 -15.89 9.72 9.10
N GLU A 90 -16.52 8.80 9.83
CA GLU A 90 -15.92 8.15 11.00
C GLU A 90 -14.79 7.21 10.60
N VAL A 91 -15.01 6.39 9.56
CA VAL A 91 -13.97 5.50 9.03
C VAL A 91 -12.76 6.32 8.57
N VAL A 92 -12.96 7.36 7.76
CA VAL A 92 -11.85 8.19 7.25
C VAL A 92 -11.12 8.90 8.38
N ARG A 93 -11.84 9.52 9.34
CA ARG A 93 -11.23 10.19 10.50
C ARG A 93 -10.40 9.26 11.38
N SER A 94 -10.76 7.97 11.45
CA SER A 94 -9.98 7.00 12.23
C SER A 94 -8.51 6.91 11.75
N GLY A 95 -8.22 7.26 10.50
CA GLY A 95 -6.86 7.36 9.99
C GLY A 95 -5.99 8.43 10.66
N CYS A 96 -6.59 9.40 11.34
CA CYS A 96 -5.87 10.44 12.08
C CYS A 96 -5.42 10.00 13.49
N ILE A 97 -5.84 8.84 13.99
CA ILE A 97 -5.61 8.39 15.38
C ILE A 97 -4.11 8.38 15.73
N ASN A 98 -3.26 7.92 14.83
CA ASN A 98 -1.81 7.85 15.04
C ASN A 98 -1.17 9.23 15.31
N GLN A 99 -1.82 10.32 14.90
CA GLN A 99 -1.33 11.69 15.05
C GLN A 99 -2.00 12.43 16.21
N MET A 100 -2.87 11.77 16.97
CA MET A 100 -3.58 12.42 18.08
C MET A 100 -2.70 12.62 19.32
N HIS A 101 -1.55 11.92 19.43
CA HIS A 101 -0.59 12.08 20.54
C HIS A 101 -1.26 12.07 21.92
N GLY A 102 -2.22 11.14 22.15
CA GLY A 102 -2.94 11.02 23.40
C GLY A 102 -4.14 11.97 23.59
N ARG A 103 -4.45 12.83 22.62
CA ARG A 103 -5.68 13.66 22.68
C ARG A 103 -6.94 12.78 22.60
N PRO A 104 -7.95 13.00 23.45
CA PRO A 104 -9.18 12.19 23.45
C PRO A 104 -10.15 12.53 22.29
N PHE A 105 -9.98 13.68 21.63
CA PHE A 105 -10.87 14.15 20.56
C PHE A 105 -10.11 14.60 19.34
N TYR A 106 -10.71 14.42 18.16
CA TYR A 106 -10.21 14.94 16.89
C TYR A 106 -10.20 16.46 16.89
N SER A 107 -9.07 17.05 16.50
CA SER A 107 -8.91 18.50 16.33
C SER A 107 -9.66 18.99 15.08
N ARG A 108 -9.74 20.32 14.92
CA ARG A 108 -10.24 20.95 13.68
C ARG A 108 -9.37 20.53 12.47
N ALA A 109 -8.05 20.44 12.66
CA ALA A 109 -7.12 20.03 11.62
C ALA A 109 -7.32 18.56 11.19
N ASP A 110 -7.60 17.64 12.13
CA ASP A 110 -7.89 16.24 11.81
C ASP A 110 -9.16 16.10 10.98
N ARG A 111 -10.21 16.86 11.34
CA ARG A 111 -11.48 16.90 10.59
C ARG A 111 -11.31 17.49 9.19
N ALA A 112 -10.52 18.57 9.07
CA ALA A 112 -10.22 19.18 7.77
C ALA A 112 -9.44 18.22 6.86
N ARG A 113 -8.44 17.52 7.40
CA ARG A 113 -7.66 16.49 6.68
C ARG A 113 -8.55 15.34 6.19
N ALA A 114 -9.43 14.85 7.05
CA ALA A 114 -10.37 13.79 6.67
C ALA A 114 -11.28 14.26 5.51
N ARG A 115 -11.81 15.47 5.58
CA ARG A 115 -12.64 16.06 4.53
C ARG A 115 -11.88 16.20 3.22
N GLU A 116 -10.68 16.78 3.25
CA GLU A 116 -9.80 16.93 2.08
C GLU A 116 -9.51 15.58 1.40
N ASN A 117 -9.25 14.53 2.18
CA ASN A 117 -9.02 13.20 1.60
C ASN A 117 -10.31 12.56 1.08
N MET A 118 -11.50 12.84 1.64
CA MET A 118 -12.77 12.43 1.06
C MET A 118 -13.03 13.12 -0.28
N GLU A 119 -12.77 14.43 -0.38
CA GLU A 119 -12.86 15.19 -1.64
C GLU A 119 -11.93 14.61 -2.70
N ARG A 120 -10.66 14.35 -2.36
CA ARG A 120 -9.68 13.74 -3.27
C ARG A 120 -10.11 12.38 -3.81
N MET A 121 -10.81 11.60 -3.00
CA MET A 121 -11.32 10.27 -3.39
C MET A 121 -12.70 10.33 -4.05
N GLY A 122 -13.32 11.52 -4.18
CA GLY A 122 -14.64 11.69 -4.77
C GLY A 122 -15.75 11.01 -3.97
N ILE A 123 -15.68 11.09 -2.63
CA ILE A 123 -16.64 10.46 -1.70
C ILE A 123 -17.13 11.41 -0.60
N GLU A 124 -17.00 12.73 -0.79
CA GLU A 124 -17.43 13.72 0.21
C GLU A 124 -18.95 13.69 0.41
N ASP A 125 -19.71 13.53 -0.65
CA ASP A 125 -21.16 13.40 -0.67
C ASP A 125 -21.65 12.17 0.10
N LEU A 126 -20.80 11.16 0.27
CA LEU A 126 -21.08 9.94 1.01
C LEU A 126 -20.72 10.01 2.50
N ALA A 127 -20.24 11.16 3.00
CA ALA A 127 -19.67 11.30 4.35
C ALA A 127 -20.58 10.78 5.48
N HIS A 128 -21.89 10.92 5.34
CA HIS A 128 -22.90 10.50 6.32
C HIS A 128 -23.54 9.14 6.02
N HIS A 129 -23.19 8.50 4.89
CA HIS A 129 -23.71 7.17 4.55
C HIS A 129 -23.06 6.10 5.40
N SER A 130 -23.79 5.01 5.63
CA SER A 130 -23.23 3.80 6.26
C SER A 130 -22.16 3.20 5.35
N TYR A 131 -20.99 2.89 5.91
CA TYR A 131 -19.90 2.23 5.19
C TYR A 131 -20.33 0.89 4.58
N GLN A 132 -21.19 0.14 5.30
CA GLN A 132 -21.73 -1.16 4.84
C GLN A 132 -22.60 -1.04 3.57
N ALA A 133 -23.27 0.11 3.38
CA ALA A 133 -24.16 0.33 2.24
C ALA A 133 -23.43 0.70 0.94
N LEU A 134 -22.12 0.87 0.99
CA LEU A 134 -21.31 1.29 -0.15
C LEU A 134 -20.98 0.13 -1.09
N SER A 135 -20.81 0.43 -2.38
CA SER A 135 -20.21 -0.50 -3.33
C SER A 135 -18.76 -0.83 -2.95
N GLY A 136 -18.22 -1.97 -3.42
CA GLY A 136 -16.82 -2.37 -3.16
C GLY A 136 -15.82 -1.29 -3.57
N GLY A 137 -16.00 -0.64 -4.73
CA GLY A 137 -15.14 0.46 -5.18
C GLY A 137 -15.22 1.68 -4.27
N GLN A 138 -16.42 2.06 -3.81
CA GLN A 138 -16.60 3.15 -2.84
C GLN A 138 -15.95 2.82 -1.50
N GLN A 139 -16.10 1.59 -1.00
CA GLN A 139 -15.44 1.14 0.23
C GLN A 139 -13.91 1.23 0.11
N GLN A 140 -13.32 0.84 -1.01
CA GLN A 140 -11.88 0.97 -1.24
C GLN A 140 -11.41 2.42 -1.28
N ARG A 141 -12.19 3.33 -1.88
CA ARG A 141 -11.91 4.77 -1.85
C ARG A 141 -11.94 5.33 -0.42
N VAL A 142 -12.90 4.87 0.41
CA VAL A 142 -12.97 5.23 1.84
C VAL A 142 -11.73 4.76 2.60
N LEU A 143 -11.29 3.52 2.38
CA LEU A 143 -10.09 2.97 3.02
C LEU A 143 -8.81 3.66 2.54
N LEU A 144 -8.74 4.05 1.28
CA LEU A 144 -7.62 4.83 0.74
C LEU A 144 -7.60 6.24 1.36
N ALA A 145 -8.75 6.92 1.45
CA ALA A 145 -8.87 8.21 2.14
C ALA A 145 -8.44 8.11 3.62
N ARG A 146 -8.83 7.04 4.31
CA ARG A 146 -8.39 6.73 5.68
C ARG A 146 -6.88 6.58 5.77
N ALA A 147 -6.26 5.81 4.88
CA ALA A 147 -4.81 5.61 4.85
C ALA A 147 -4.06 6.92 4.60
N LEU A 148 -4.58 7.79 3.73
CA LEU A 148 -4.03 9.12 3.46
C LEU A 148 -4.14 10.08 4.66
N CYS A 149 -5.11 9.88 5.56
CA CYS A 149 -5.17 10.64 6.80
C CYS A 149 -3.99 10.34 7.74
N ALA A 150 -3.40 9.15 7.66
CA ALA A 150 -2.27 8.73 8.50
C ALA A 150 -0.91 9.22 7.98
N THR A 151 -0.79 9.56 6.68
CA THR A 151 0.51 9.84 6.07
C THR A 151 0.54 11.10 5.21
N ARG A 152 1.76 11.61 5.00
CA ARG A 152 2.10 12.60 3.97
C ARG A 152 3.32 12.16 3.15
N LYS A 153 3.91 11.01 3.45
CA LYS A 153 5.18 10.56 2.85
C LYS A 153 5.08 9.21 2.19
N LEU A 154 4.50 8.21 2.89
CA LEU A 154 4.51 6.82 2.44
C LEU A 154 3.16 6.15 2.63
N LEU A 155 2.65 5.55 1.56
CA LEU A 155 1.43 4.76 1.52
C LEU A 155 1.79 3.30 1.19
N LEU A 156 1.40 2.37 2.06
CA LEU A 156 1.48 0.93 1.82
C LEU A 156 0.09 0.40 1.47
N LEU A 157 -0.03 -0.28 0.33
CA LEU A 157 -1.28 -0.85 -0.17
C LEU A 157 -1.12 -2.37 -0.34
N ASP A 158 -1.95 -3.14 0.34
CA ASP A 158 -1.93 -4.61 0.24
C ASP A 158 -3.14 -5.07 -0.59
N GLU A 159 -2.90 -5.40 -1.85
CA GLU A 159 -3.90 -5.84 -2.82
C GLU A 159 -5.14 -4.93 -2.91
N PRO A 160 -4.98 -3.63 -3.19
CA PRO A 160 -6.04 -2.63 -3.05
C PRO A 160 -7.24 -2.84 -3.98
N VAL A 161 -7.09 -3.59 -5.07
CA VAL A 161 -8.12 -3.80 -6.11
C VAL A 161 -8.79 -5.17 -6.03
N THR A 162 -8.41 -6.01 -5.09
CA THR A 162 -8.95 -7.37 -4.99
C THR A 162 -10.47 -7.37 -4.77
N GLY A 163 -11.18 -8.07 -5.66
CA GLY A 163 -12.64 -8.20 -5.60
C GLY A 163 -13.42 -7.02 -6.19
N LEU A 164 -12.75 -6.10 -6.88
CA LEU A 164 -13.38 -5.04 -7.66
C LEU A 164 -13.65 -5.49 -9.10
N ASP A 165 -14.67 -4.89 -9.71
CA ASP A 165 -14.89 -4.99 -11.14
C ASP A 165 -13.81 -4.24 -11.95
N PRO A 166 -13.65 -4.50 -13.27
CA PRO A 166 -12.59 -3.87 -14.06
C PRO A 166 -12.65 -2.35 -14.13
N VAL A 167 -13.85 -1.74 -14.08
CA VAL A 167 -14.00 -0.27 -14.13
C VAL A 167 -13.52 0.34 -12.82
N ALA A 168 -14.02 -0.14 -11.68
CA ALA A 168 -13.62 0.30 -10.36
C ALA A 168 -12.11 0.07 -10.12
N THR A 169 -11.54 -1.03 -10.64
CA THR A 169 -10.11 -1.33 -10.61
C THR A 169 -9.31 -0.23 -11.32
N GLY A 170 -9.68 0.11 -12.56
CA GLY A 170 -9.00 1.15 -13.33
C GLY A 170 -9.08 2.53 -12.67
N GLU A 171 -10.25 2.88 -12.13
CA GLU A 171 -10.46 4.13 -11.41
C GLU A 171 -9.59 4.21 -10.14
N LEU A 172 -9.50 3.13 -9.36
CA LEU A 172 -8.69 3.11 -8.15
C LEU A 172 -7.19 3.22 -8.44
N TYR A 173 -6.69 2.54 -9.48
CA TYR A 173 -5.29 2.71 -9.91
C TYR A 173 -4.99 4.14 -10.36
N ASN A 174 -5.91 4.79 -11.08
CA ASN A 174 -5.76 6.20 -11.46
C ASN A 174 -5.71 7.12 -10.24
N LEU A 175 -6.55 6.90 -9.22
CA LEU A 175 -6.51 7.65 -7.96
C LEU A 175 -5.19 7.45 -7.23
N ILE A 176 -4.68 6.21 -7.13
CA ILE A 176 -3.37 5.91 -6.52
C ILE A 176 -2.25 6.66 -7.26
N LYS A 177 -2.27 6.65 -8.58
CA LYS A 177 -1.30 7.39 -9.42
C LYS A 177 -1.39 8.89 -9.19
N LEU A 178 -2.60 9.46 -9.12
CA LEU A 178 -2.78 10.89 -8.83
C LEU A 178 -2.25 11.27 -7.45
N VAL A 179 -2.50 10.45 -6.42
CA VAL A 179 -1.93 10.63 -5.08
C VAL A 179 -0.41 10.63 -5.11
N ASN A 180 0.20 9.70 -5.84
CA ASN A 180 1.66 9.63 -5.99
C ASN A 180 2.21 10.88 -6.68
N LEU A 181 1.67 11.27 -7.84
CA LEU A 181 2.21 12.35 -8.67
C LEU A 181 1.92 13.75 -8.09
N CYS A 182 0.69 14.00 -7.62
CA CYS A 182 0.27 15.35 -7.20
C CYS A 182 0.69 15.70 -5.77
N ASN A 183 0.91 14.70 -4.92
CA ASN A 183 1.22 14.92 -3.51
C ASN A 183 2.64 14.49 -3.14
N ASP A 184 3.43 14.00 -4.09
CA ASP A 184 4.78 13.49 -3.87
C ASP A 184 4.82 12.40 -2.76
N ILE A 185 3.71 11.64 -2.65
CA ILE A 185 3.59 10.53 -1.72
C ILE A 185 4.18 9.28 -2.38
N THR A 186 5.17 8.68 -1.74
CA THR A 186 5.71 7.39 -2.15
C THR A 186 4.67 6.31 -1.91
N VAL A 187 4.47 5.44 -2.89
CA VAL A 187 3.54 4.33 -2.78
C VAL A 187 4.29 3.01 -2.90
N ILE A 188 4.08 2.10 -1.96
CA ILE A 188 4.48 0.70 -2.09
C ILE A 188 3.20 -0.11 -2.15
N MET A 189 2.97 -0.79 -3.27
CA MET A 189 1.75 -1.54 -3.53
C MET A 189 2.05 -3.00 -3.79
N VAL A 190 1.46 -3.88 -2.99
CA VAL A 190 1.43 -5.32 -3.28
C VAL A 190 0.30 -5.59 -4.26
N THR A 191 0.60 -6.29 -5.34
CA THR A 191 -0.41 -6.71 -6.32
C THR A 191 -0.01 -8.03 -6.98
N HIS A 192 -0.99 -8.81 -7.38
CA HIS A 192 -0.82 -9.96 -8.26
C HIS A 192 -1.14 -9.60 -9.74
N ASP A 193 -1.58 -8.36 -9.99
CA ASP A 193 -1.83 -7.81 -11.32
C ASP A 193 -0.56 -7.18 -11.87
N ILE A 194 0.15 -7.96 -12.71
CA ILE A 194 1.41 -7.51 -13.32
C ILE A 194 1.19 -6.47 -14.39
N ASP A 195 0.09 -6.55 -15.13
CA ASP A 195 -0.21 -5.58 -16.17
C ASP A 195 -0.39 -4.20 -15.55
N ALA A 196 -1.08 -4.12 -14.40
CA ALA A 196 -1.16 -2.91 -13.61
C ALA A 196 0.22 -2.47 -13.08
N ALA A 197 1.01 -3.41 -12.52
CA ALA A 197 2.35 -3.10 -12.06
C ALA A 197 3.21 -2.48 -13.17
N LEU A 198 3.20 -3.08 -14.35
CA LEU A 198 3.98 -2.59 -15.50
C LEU A 198 3.47 -1.27 -16.07
N ARG A 199 2.19 -0.96 -15.90
CA ARG A 199 1.55 0.27 -16.40
C ARG A 199 1.75 1.47 -15.48
N TYR A 200 1.74 1.25 -14.17
CA TYR A 200 1.69 2.33 -13.18
C TYR A 200 2.98 2.49 -12.38
N ALA A 201 3.76 1.42 -12.17
CA ALA A 201 4.95 1.45 -11.33
C ALA A 201 6.11 2.22 -11.95
N THR A 202 6.88 2.91 -11.10
CA THR A 202 8.24 3.38 -11.41
C THR A 202 9.24 2.23 -11.25
N HIS A 203 9.09 1.45 -10.17
CA HIS A 203 9.94 0.32 -9.82
C HIS A 203 9.12 -0.94 -9.52
N VAL A 204 9.73 -2.10 -9.74
CA VAL A 204 9.14 -3.41 -9.45
C VAL A 204 10.07 -4.20 -8.57
N LEU A 205 9.53 -4.77 -7.50
CA LEU A 205 10.16 -5.79 -6.66
C LEU A 205 9.43 -7.12 -6.89
N HIS A 206 10.10 -8.10 -7.49
CA HIS A 206 9.53 -9.44 -7.69
C HIS A 206 10.04 -10.40 -6.64
N LEU A 207 9.12 -10.98 -5.87
CA LEU A 207 9.38 -11.93 -4.80
C LEU A 207 8.95 -13.35 -5.15
N GLY A 208 9.82 -14.32 -4.81
CA GLY A 208 9.57 -15.76 -4.90
C GLY A 208 10.24 -16.51 -3.74
N HIS A 209 9.90 -16.19 -2.47
CA HIS A 209 10.59 -16.55 -1.23
C HIS A 209 11.98 -15.90 -1.06
N GLN A 210 12.58 -15.48 -2.14
CA GLN A 210 13.75 -14.62 -2.23
C GLN A 210 13.48 -13.54 -3.26
N GLN A 211 14.33 -12.55 -3.31
CA GLN A 211 14.25 -11.52 -4.34
C GLN A 211 14.64 -12.10 -5.70
N LEU A 212 13.69 -12.07 -6.65
CA LEU A 212 13.93 -12.49 -8.04
C LEU A 212 14.36 -11.34 -8.92
N PHE A 213 13.87 -10.12 -8.61
CA PHE A 213 14.20 -8.90 -9.32
C PHE A 213 13.90 -7.67 -8.46
N PHE A 214 14.72 -6.61 -8.63
CA PHE A 214 14.41 -5.24 -8.23
C PHE A 214 15.03 -4.28 -9.23
N GLY A 215 14.23 -3.33 -9.72
CA GLY A 215 14.67 -2.32 -10.69
C GLY A 215 13.48 -1.54 -11.24
N THR A 216 13.71 -0.75 -12.27
CA THR A 216 12.65 0.02 -12.94
C THR A 216 11.65 -0.91 -13.65
N ALA A 217 10.42 -0.42 -13.86
CA ALA A 217 9.41 -1.17 -14.60
C ALA A 217 9.84 -1.49 -16.06
N ALA A 218 10.68 -0.63 -16.67
CA ALA A 218 11.22 -0.85 -17.99
C ALA A 218 12.23 -2.01 -18.02
N GLU A 219 13.14 -2.07 -17.04
CA GLU A 219 14.10 -3.17 -16.87
C GLU A 219 13.39 -4.48 -16.56
N TYR A 220 12.34 -4.42 -15.70
CA TYR A 220 11.56 -5.61 -15.36
C TYR A 220 10.92 -6.26 -16.58
N LYS A 221 10.34 -5.48 -17.51
CA LYS A 221 9.75 -6.01 -18.77
C LYS A 221 10.72 -6.84 -19.59
N GLN A 222 12.02 -6.53 -19.52
CA GLN A 222 13.09 -7.21 -20.27
C GLN A 222 13.72 -8.37 -19.49
N SER A 223 13.43 -8.51 -18.20
CA SER A 223 14.03 -9.49 -17.30
C SER A 223 13.54 -10.91 -17.55
N ASP A 224 14.38 -11.89 -17.22
CA ASP A 224 13.99 -13.31 -17.20
C ASP A 224 12.93 -13.60 -16.13
N ALA A 225 12.91 -12.84 -15.04
CA ALA A 225 11.89 -12.93 -14.01
C ALA A 225 10.50 -12.62 -14.58
N ALA A 226 10.37 -11.55 -15.38
CA ALA A 226 9.12 -11.21 -16.05
C ALA A 226 8.74 -12.27 -17.09
N ARG A 227 9.69 -12.72 -17.92
CA ARG A 227 9.43 -13.74 -18.96
C ARG A 227 8.90 -15.05 -18.38
N ARG A 228 9.49 -15.53 -17.29
CA ARG A 228 9.05 -16.77 -16.60
C ARG A 228 7.67 -16.61 -16.00
N PHE A 229 7.40 -15.46 -15.39
CA PHE A 229 6.13 -15.19 -14.71
C PHE A 229 4.99 -14.88 -15.69
N LEU A 230 5.27 -14.21 -16.81
CA LEU A 230 4.34 -13.91 -17.90
C LEU A 230 4.29 -15.02 -18.95
N GLY A 231 5.29 -15.90 -19.01
CA GLY A 231 5.44 -16.94 -20.06
C GLY A 231 4.34 -17.99 -20.11
N GLY A 232 3.38 -17.96 -19.19
CA GLY A 232 2.09 -18.65 -19.29
C GLY A 232 0.96 -17.76 -19.84
N ARG A 233 1.17 -16.46 -19.99
CA ARG A 233 0.22 -15.51 -20.61
C ARG A 233 0.92 -14.86 -21.80
N LYS A 234 0.41 -15.07 -23.02
CA LYS A 234 0.86 -14.32 -24.20
C LYS A 234 0.64 -12.81 -23.94
N LEU A 235 1.70 -12.03 -24.06
CA LEU A 235 1.65 -10.56 -24.15
C LEU A 235 0.84 -10.15 -25.37
#